data_fb73e5e16004c85ce4ae380433eaf4f6
#
_entry.id   fb73e5e16004c85ce4ae380433eaf4f6
#
_cell.length_a   1.000
_cell.length_b   1.000
_cell.length_c   1.000
_cell.angle_alpha   90.00
_cell.angle_beta   90.00
_cell.angle_gamma   90.00
#
_symmetry.space_group_name_H-M   'P 1'
#
loop_
_entity.id
_entity.type
_entity.pdbx_description
1 polymer ?
#
loop_
_entity_poly.entity_id
_entity_poly.type
_entity_poly.pdbx_seq_one_letter_code
_entity_poly.pdbx_strand_id
1 'polypeptide(L)'
;IITDAQQSVSRAISRRDARGYNAARRVSDVRRMHMLLDLLKTQGVMPASFFLDKAEDEGRTGDRGTNRFIAKSVIHNFRKAAEAIGEIHPKVGQVIDMITDRLKHNPNSRILIFTEYRYTVQNLNQLLKNIDGVKVAPFIGQATSGKQKGMTQKEQLARLKQFRSGEVNVLVATSVGEEGLDVPSAELVLMYEPVPSAIRAIQRRGRTARQSSGTVK
;
A
#
# COMPACT_ATOMS: atom_id res chain seq x y z
N ILE A 1 -3.33 3.20 23.49
CA ILE A 1 -4.71 2.76 23.89
C ILE A 1 -5.05 1.39 23.27
N ILE A 2 -5.06 1.21 21.94
CA ILE A 2 -5.41 -0.10 21.32
C ILE A 2 -4.38 -1.18 21.71
N THR A 3 -3.10 -0.86 21.69
CA THR A 3 -2.00 -1.76 22.09
C THR A 3 -2.12 -2.19 23.56
N ASP A 4 -2.44 -1.26 24.46
CA ASP A 4 -2.61 -1.56 25.89
C ASP A 4 -3.82 -2.45 26.13
N ALA A 5 -4.92 -2.18 25.43
CA ALA A 5 -6.11 -3.04 25.46
C ALA A 5 -5.81 -4.46 24.99
N GLN A 6 -4.97 -4.63 23.94
CA GLN A 6 -4.53 -5.93 23.45
C GLN A 6 -3.70 -6.68 24.50
N GLN A 7 -2.74 -6.02 25.15
CA GLN A 7 -1.94 -6.64 26.20
C GLN A 7 -2.79 -7.08 27.38
N SER A 8 -3.76 -6.26 27.80
CA SER A 8 -4.70 -6.58 28.87
C SER A 8 -5.57 -7.79 28.53
N VAL A 9 -6.08 -7.84 27.29
CA VAL A 9 -6.85 -8.97 26.79
C VAL A 9 -6.01 -10.25 26.73
N SER A 10 -4.79 -10.19 26.25
CA SER A 10 -3.87 -11.35 26.21
C SER A 10 -3.62 -11.91 27.62
N ARG A 11 -3.42 -11.05 28.61
CA ARG A 11 -3.25 -11.46 30.02
C ARG A 11 -4.52 -12.12 30.57
N ALA A 12 -5.71 -11.60 30.23
CA ALA A 12 -6.99 -12.20 30.67
C ALA A 12 -7.21 -13.58 30.05
N ILE A 13 -6.89 -13.75 28.77
CA ILE A 13 -6.97 -15.05 28.07
C ILE A 13 -5.99 -16.05 28.69
N SER A 14 -4.76 -15.65 28.97
CA SER A 14 -3.75 -16.51 29.62
C SER A 14 -4.21 -17.01 30.98
N ARG A 15 -5.05 -16.24 31.70
CA ARG A 15 -5.68 -16.61 32.97
C ARG A 15 -6.99 -17.39 32.80
N ARG A 16 -7.36 -17.79 31.57
CA ARG A 16 -8.61 -18.48 31.21
C ARG A 16 -9.87 -17.71 31.65
N ASP A 17 -9.82 -16.37 31.75
CA ASP A 17 -10.99 -15.56 32.07
C ASP A 17 -11.91 -15.47 30.83
N ALA A 18 -13.14 -15.96 30.97
CA ALA A 18 -14.15 -15.95 29.91
C ALA A 18 -14.42 -14.53 29.38
N ARG A 19 -14.30 -13.49 30.22
CA ARG A 19 -14.42 -12.08 29.80
C ARG A 19 -13.33 -11.66 28.86
N GLY A 20 -12.14 -12.27 28.94
CA GLY A 20 -11.02 -12.04 28.04
C GLY A 20 -11.37 -12.34 26.59
N TYR A 21 -12.08 -13.41 26.30
CA TYR A 21 -12.49 -13.78 24.94
C TYR A 21 -13.48 -12.78 24.32
N ASN A 22 -14.43 -12.28 25.11
CA ASN A 22 -15.37 -11.25 24.64
C ASN A 22 -14.66 -9.91 24.42
N ALA A 23 -13.74 -9.53 25.30
CA ALA A 23 -12.91 -8.35 25.13
C ALA A 23 -12.02 -8.45 23.88
N ALA A 24 -11.40 -9.62 23.62
CA ALA A 24 -10.60 -9.89 22.44
C ALA A 24 -11.37 -9.64 21.14
N ARG A 25 -12.62 -10.10 21.09
CA ARG A 25 -13.51 -9.87 19.93
C ARG A 25 -13.71 -8.38 19.68
N ARG A 26 -14.05 -7.61 20.72
CA ARG A 26 -14.27 -6.16 20.61
C ARG A 26 -13.01 -5.42 20.19
N VAL A 27 -11.87 -5.75 20.80
CA VAL A 27 -10.57 -5.14 20.44
C VAL A 27 -10.21 -5.44 18.98
N SER A 28 -10.44 -6.66 18.51
CA SER A 28 -10.21 -7.04 17.12
C SER A 28 -11.11 -6.26 16.15
N ASP A 29 -12.38 -6.10 16.46
CA ASP A 29 -13.31 -5.31 15.64
C ASP A 29 -12.91 -3.83 15.60
N VAL A 30 -12.52 -3.25 16.75
CA VAL A 30 -12.03 -1.86 16.83
C VAL A 30 -10.76 -1.66 15.99
N ARG A 31 -9.83 -2.62 16.03
CA ARG A 31 -8.62 -2.55 15.20
C ARG A 31 -8.93 -2.55 13.70
N ARG A 32 -9.82 -3.45 13.26
CA ARG A 32 -10.22 -3.50 11.85
C ARG A 32 -10.92 -2.21 11.43
N MET A 33 -11.79 -1.67 12.29
CA MET A 33 -12.45 -0.40 12.02
C MET A 33 -11.46 0.76 11.98
N HIS A 34 -10.50 0.80 12.90
CA HIS A 34 -9.44 1.81 12.90
C HIS A 34 -8.61 1.74 11.62
N MET A 35 -8.20 0.53 11.21
CA MET A 35 -7.45 0.33 9.96
C MET A 35 -8.26 0.79 8.73
N LEU A 36 -9.57 0.46 8.68
CA LEU A 36 -10.44 0.90 7.59
C LEU A 36 -10.53 2.43 7.53
N LEU A 37 -10.73 3.08 8.68
CA LEU A 37 -10.80 4.54 8.76
C LEU A 37 -9.47 5.21 8.43
N ASP A 38 -8.37 4.63 8.85
CA ASP A 38 -7.02 5.13 8.55
C ASP A 38 -6.74 5.05 7.06
N LEU A 39 -7.00 3.90 6.43
CA LEU A 39 -6.90 3.74 4.98
C LEU A 39 -7.79 4.73 4.23
N LEU A 40 -9.04 4.89 4.65
CA LEU A 40 -9.95 5.83 4.02
C LEU A 40 -9.45 7.28 4.08
N LYS A 41 -8.91 7.69 5.23
CA LYS A 41 -8.42 9.06 5.46
C LYS A 41 -7.08 9.34 4.77
N THR A 42 -6.21 8.36 4.70
CA THR A 42 -4.82 8.58 4.29
C THR A 42 -4.49 8.06 2.91
N GLN A 43 -5.25 7.05 2.43
CA GLN A 43 -4.97 6.33 1.19
C GLN A 43 -6.09 6.45 0.15
N GLY A 44 -7.35 6.58 0.60
CA GLY A 44 -8.51 6.75 -0.25
C GLY A 44 -9.53 5.63 -0.17
N VAL A 45 -10.58 5.75 -0.99
CA VAL A 45 -11.73 4.85 -1.00
C VAL A 45 -11.36 3.45 -1.50
N MET A 46 -10.59 3.36 -2.59
CA MET A 46 -10.23 2.08 -3.18
C MET A 46 -9.30 1.24 -2.31
N PRO A 47 -8.22 1.78 -1.70
CA PRO A 47 -7.42 1.03 -0.74
C PRO A 47 -8.23 0.52 0.47
N ALA A 48 -9.18 1.31 0.97
CA ALA A 48 -10.10 0.90 2.03
C ALA A 48 -11.02 -0.26 1.57
N SER A 49 -11.51 -0.22 0.34
CA SER A 49 -12.31 -1.30 -0.27
C SER A 49 -11.49 -2.58 -0.45
N PHE A 50 -10.28 -2.51 -0.96
CA PHE A 50 -9.38 -3.67 -1.10
C PHE A 50 -9.04 -4.32 0.26
N PHE A 51 -8.93 -3.53 1.33
CA PHE A 51 -8.80 -4.07 2.68
C PHE A 51 -10.01 -4.91 3.08
N LEU A 52 -11.23 -4.46 2.74
CA LEU A 52 -12.45 -5.20 3.02
C LEU A 52 -12.59 -6.46 2.16
N ASP A 53 -12.17 -6.42 0.89
CA ASP A 53 -12.17 -7.59 0.00
C ASP A 53 -11.24 -8.68 0.53
N LYS A 54 -10.05 -8.29 0.97
CA LYS A 54 -9.14 -9.22 1.63
C LYS A 54 -9.73 -9.79 2.92
N ALA A 55 -10.36 -8.97 3.73
CA ALA A 55 -11.02 -9.42 4.97
C ALA A 55 -12.16 -10.40 4.66
N GLU A 56 -12.92 -10.20 3.57
CA GLU A 56 -13.96 -11.12 3.13
C GLU A 56 -13.37 -12.48 2.71
N ASP A 57 -12.28 -12.48 1.97
CA ASP A 57 -11.57 -13.70 1.60
C ASP A 57 -11.06 -14.48 2.82
N GLU A 58 -10.48 -13.78 3.80
CA GLU A 58 -10.05 -14.37 5.07
C GLU A 58 -11.23 -14.96 5.86
N GLY A 59 -12.37 -14.28 5.84
CA GLY A 59 -13.61 -14.78 6.43
C GLY A 59 -14.09 -16.08 5.78
N ARG A 60 -14.08 -16.15 4.45
CA ARG A 60 -14.48 -17.36 3.69
C ARG A 60 -13.56 -18.56 3.98
N THR A 61 -12.31 -18.33 4.37
CA THR A 61 -11.37 -19.39 4.76
C THR A 61 -11.47 -19.82 6.23
N GLY A 62 -12.44 -19.30 6.99
CA GLY A 62 -12.79 -19.79 8.32
C GLY A 62 -12.55 -18.82 9.48
N ASP A 63 -12.04 -17.59 9.25
CA ASP A 63 -11.93 -16.58 10.32
C ASP A 63 -13.32 -16.04 10.72
N ARG A 64 -13.91 -16.65 11.75
CA ARG A 64 -15.21 -16.26 12.29
C ARG A 64 -15.24 -14.80 12.78
N GLY A 65 -14.11 -14.27 13.25
CA GLY A 65 -14.00 -12.88 13.72
C GLY A 65 -14.12 -11.90 12.56
N THR A 66 -13.46 -12.19 11.47
CA THR A 66 -13.51 -11.40 10.24
C THR A 66 -14.87 -11.50 9.57
N ASN A 67 -15.49 -12.70 9.49
CA ASN A 67 -16.85 -12.83 8.97
C ASN A 67 -17.85 -11.95 9.73
N ARG A 68 -17.79 -11.94 11.05
CA ARG A 68 -18.66 -11.08 11.87
C ARG A 68 -18.40 -9.60 11.63
N PHE A 69 -17.15 -9.20 11.41
CA PHE A 69 -16.80 -7.82 11.12
C PHE A 69 -17.39 -7.38 9.78
N ILE A 70 -17.20 -8.16 8.72
CA ILE A 70 -17.72 -7.87 7.38
C ILE A 70 -19.26 -7.85 7.35
N ALA A 71 -19.93 -8.68 8.14
CA ALA A 71 -21.39 -8.73 8.21
C ALA A 71 -22.03 -7.53 8.92
N LYS A 72 -21.25 -6.58 9.45
CA LYS A 72 -21.82 -5.38 10.08
C LYS A 72 -22.50 -4.47 9.03
N SER A 73 -23.67 -3.92 9.36
CA SER A 73 -24.41 -3.02 8.48
C SER A 73 -23.60 -1.80 8.04
N VAL A 74 -22.76 -1.25 8.92
CA VAL A 74 -21.88 -0.12 8.60
C VAL A 74 -20.87 -0.48 7.50
N ILE A 75 -20.37 -1.71 7.46
CA ILE A 75 -19.44 -2.17 6.42
C ILE A 75 -20.18 -2.34 5.09
N HIS A 76 -21.38 -2.92 5.12
CA HIS A 76 -22.21 -3.04 3.93
C HIS A 76 -22.56 -1.66 3.34
N ASN A 77 -22.96 -0.71 4.17
CA ASN A 77 -23.28 0.66 3.74
C ASN A 77 -22.04 1.36 3.16
N PHE A 78 -20.86 1.18 3.79
CA PHE A 78 -19.60 1.70 3.26
C PHE A 78 -19.31 1.14 1.86
N ARG A 79 -19.40 -0.18 1.65
CA ARG A 79 -19.16 -0.79 0.33
C ARG A 79 -20.07 -0.21 -0.74
N LYS A 80 -21.37 -0.12 -0.46
CA LYS A 80 -22.34 0.47 -1.38
C LYS A 80 -22.00 1.92 -1.74
N ALA A 81 -21.60 2.72 -0.77
CA ALA A 81 -21.17 4.09 -1.01
C ALA A 81 -19.87 4.17 -1.81
N ALA A 82 -18.90 3.32 -1.49
CA ALA A 82 -17.61 3.26 -2.17
C ALA A 82 -17.74 2.89 -3.66
N GLU A 83 -18.61 1.92 -3.99
CA GLU A 83 -18.93 1.54 -5.37
C GLU A 83 -19.54 2.70 -6.18
N ALA A 84 -20.41 3.49 -5.53
CA ALA A 84 -21.07 4.63 -6.19
C ALA A 84 -20.14 5.83 -6.41
N ILE A 85 -19.17 6.05 -5.51
CA ILE A 85 -18.30 7.23 -5.51
C ILE A 85 -17.00 6.97 -6.28
N GLY A 86 -16.44 5.78 -6.17
CA GLY A 86 -15.10 5.45 -6.69
C GLY A 86 -13.97 6.13 -5.91
N GLU A 87 -12.80 6.29 -6.54
CA GLU A 87 -11.65 6.92 -5.89
C GLU A 87 -11.71 8.43 -6.01
N ILE A 88 -11.70 9.13 -4.88
CA ILE A 88 -11.81 10.59 -4.77
C ILE A 88 -10.69 11.22 -3.94
N HIS A 89 -9.69 10.45 -3.51
CA HIS A 89 -8.66 10.98 -2.62
C HIS A 89 -7.78 12.03 -3.33
N PRO A 90 -7.60 13.24 -2.76
CA PRO A 90 -6.86 14.34 -3.42
C PRO A 90 -5.43 13.99 -3.82
N LYS A 91 -4.72 13.17 -3.06
CA LYS A 91 -3.36 12.72 -3.39
C LYS A 91 -3.28 12.00 -4.73
N VAL A 92 -4.31 11.27 -5.12
CA VAL A 92 -4.33 10.53 -6.40
C VAL A 92 -4.25 11.51 -7.56
N GLY A 93 -5.08 12.56 -7.55
CA GLY A 93 -5.02 13.62 -8.55
C GLY A 93 -3.65 14.28 -8.61
N GLN A 94 -3.09 14.66 -7.47
CA GLN A 94 -1.76 15.25 -7.40
C GLN A 94 -0.66 14.34 -7.97
N VAL A 95 -0.70 13.04 -7.68
CA VAL A 95 0.25 12.07 -8.24
C VAL A 95 0.12 11.99 -9.76
N ILE A 96 -1.10 11.93 -10.29
CA ILE A 96 -1.37 11.91 -11.73
C ILE A 96 -0.82 13.18 -12.39
N ASP A 97 -1.10 14.35 -11.82
CA ASP A 97 -0.63 15.64 -12.35
C ASP A 97 0.89 15.71 -12.39
N MET A 98 1.58 15.31 -11.30
CA MET A 98 3.04 15.31 -11.24
C MET A 98 3.69 14.35 -12.25
N ILE A 99 3.09 13.16 -12.46
CA ILE A 99 3.57 12.18 -13.45
C ILE A 99 3.38 12.72 -14.86
N THR A 100 2.18 13.20 -15.15
CA THR A 100 1.81 13.71 -16.47
C THR A 100 2.69 14.90 -16.85
N ASP A 101 2.85 15.84 -15.94
CA ASP A 101 3.72 17.01 -16.14
C ASP A 101 5.17 16.59 -16.36
N ARG A 102 5.70 15.67 -15.56
CA ARG A 102 7.06 15.16 -15.73
C ARG A 102 7.28 14.49 -17.09
N LEU A 103 6.35 13.63 -17.51
CA LEU A 103 6.46 12.91 -18.79
C LEU A 103 6.24 13.82 -20.00
N LYS A 104 5.44 14.88 -19.89
CA LYS A 104 5.33 15.93 -20.91
C LYS A 104 6.67 16.65 -21.13
N HIS A 105 7.37 16.99 -20.05
CA HIS A 105 8.67 17.67 -20.14
C HIS A 105 9.80 16.73 -20.58
N ASN A 106 9.79 15.48 -20.16
CA ASN A 106 10.75 14.47 -20.56
C ASN A 106 10.12 13.09 -20.63
N PRO A 107 9.70 12.63 -21.82
CA PRO A 107 9.05 11.32 -22.02
C PRO A 107 9.89 10.11 -21.59
N ASN A 108 11.21 10.27 -21.51
CA ASN A 108 12.11 9.20 -21.07
C ASN A 108 12.34 9.16 -19.56
N SER A 109 11.67 10.03 -18.79
CA SER A 109 11.80 10.04 -17.33
C SER A 109 11.38 8.72 -16.71
N ARG A 110 12.15 8.31 -15.69
CA ARG A 110 11.80 7.22 -14.75
C ARG A 110 11.22 7.83 -13.49
N ILE A 111 10.09 7.32 -13.07
CA ILE A 111 9.35 7.81 -11.90
C ILE A 111 9.19 6.68 -10.89
N LEU A 112 9.54 6.93 -9.64
CA LEU A 112 9.43 5.98 -8.56
C LEU A 112 8.45 6.52 -7.52
N ILE A 113 7.44 5.74 -7.19
CA ILE A 113 6.43 6.09 -6.18
C ILE A 113 6.55 5.13 -5.01
N PHE A 114 6.76 5.65 -3.81
CA PHE A 114 6.80 4.85 -2.60
C PHE A 114 5.51 5.02 -1.79
N THR A 115 4.99 3.89 -1.32
CA THR A 115 3.86 3.83 -0.39
C THR A 115 4.08 2.73 0.65
N GLU A 116 3.46 2.83 1.80
CA GLU A 116 3.52 1.81 2.86
C GLU A 116 2.60 0.62 2.55
N TYR A 117 1.47 0.87 1.88
CA TYR A 117 0.40 -0.11 1.74
C TYR A 117 0.33 -0.75 0.36
N ARG A 118 0.26 -2.08 0.30
CA ARG A 118 0.02 -2.83 -0.96
C ARG A 118 -1.31 -2.45 -1.62
N TYR A 119 -2.32 -2.08 -0.84
CA TYR A 119 -3.60 -1.60 -1.36
C TYR A 119 -3.43 -0.33 -2.20
N THR A 120 -2.57 0.58 -1.74
CA THR A 120 -2.25 1.81 -2.48
C THR A 120 -1.45 1.49 -3.74
N VAL A 121 -0.50 0.54 -3.69
CA VAL A 121 0.20 0.07 -4.90
C VAL A 121 -0.81 -0.45 -5.92
N GLN A 122 -1.77 -1.26 -5.49
CA GLN A 122 -2.79 -1.83 -6.36
C GLN A 122 -3.66 -0.73 -6.99
N ASN A 123 -4.15 0.20 -6.19
CA ASN A 123 -4.97 1.32 -6.64
C ASN A 123 -4.23 2.20 -7.66
N LEU A 124 -3.04 2.69 -7.30
CA LEU A 124 -2.24 3.54 -8.20
C LEU A 124 -1.88 2.81 -9.50
N ASN A 125 -1.55 1.51 -9.43
CA ASN A 125 -1.25 0.73 -10.62
C ASN A 125 -2.47 0.58 -11.55
N GLN A 126 -3.68 0.46 -11.00
CA GLN A 126 -4.92 0.41 -11.80
C GLN A 126 -5.23 1.76 -12.46
N LEU A 127 -5.11 2.85 -11.70
CA LEU A 127 -5.42 4.20 -12.21
C LEU A 127 -4.41 4.68 -13.23
N LEU A 128 -3.12 4.49 -12.98
CA LEU A 128 -2.03 4.97 -13.83
C LEU A 128 -1.93 4.22 -15.17
N LYS A 129 -2.41 2.99 -15.25
CA LYS A 129 -2.44 2.22 -16.52
C LYS A 129 -3.22 2.88 -17.64
N ASN A 130 -4.21 3.70 -17.28
CA ASN A 130 -5.10 4.36 -18.24
C ASN A 130 -4.59 5.73 -18.70
N ILE A 131 -3.41 6.15 -18.25
CA ILE A 131 -2.83 7.43 -18.58
C ILE A 131 -1.88 7.25 -19.78
N ASP A 132 -2.07 8.08 -20.80
CA ASP A 132 -1.23 8.03 -21.99
C ASP A 132 0.25 8.29 -21.67
N GLY A 133 1.13 7.51 -22.29
CA GLY A 133 2.58 7.56 -22.06
C GLY A 133 3.05 6.91 -20.75
N VAL A 134 2.14 6.47 -19.86
CA VAL A 134 2.49 5.81 -18.60
C VAL A 134 2.56 4.29 -18.78
N LYS A 135 3.72 3.73 -18.48
CA LYS A 135 3.99 2.29 -18.44
C LYS A 135 4.26 1.90 -16.98
N VAL A 136 3.18 1.76 -16.22
CA VAL A 136 3.26 1.51 -14.76
C VAL A 136 3.42 0.04 -14.44
N ALA A 137 4.16 -0.26 -13.37
CA ALA A 137 4.25 -1.59 -12.80
C ALA A 137 4.37 -1.56 -11.27
N PRO A 138 3.82 -2.58 -10.57
CA PRO A 138 3.97 -2.73 -9.14
C PRO A 138 5.34 -3.31 -8.79
N PHE A 139 5.86 -2.93 -7.61
CA PHE A 139 7.06 -3.49 -7.01
C PHE A 139 6.84 -3.70 -5.50
N ILE A 140 6.62 -4.95 -5.10
CA ILE A 140 6.24 -5.31 -3.74
C ILE A 140 7.19 -6.36 -3.14
N GLY A 141 7.21 -6.44 -1.81
CA GLY A 141 8.02 -7.43 -1.10
C GLY A 141 7.57 -8.87 -1.33
N GLN A 142 8.45 -9.82 -0.95
CA GLN A 142 8.25 -11.27 -1.16
C GLN A 142 7.17 -11.86 -0.25
N ALA A 143 6.92 -11.26 0.92
CA ALA A 143 5.94 -11.77 1.87
C ALA A 143 4.55 -11.90 1.24
N THR A 144 3.93 -13.07 1.38
CA THR A 144 2.52 -13.28 0.99
C THR A 144 1.61 -12.78 2.09
N SER A 145 0.53 -12.09 1.75
CA SER A 145 -0.46 -11.59 2.68
C SER A 145 -1.86 -12.03 2.24
N GLY A 146 -2.39 -13.08 2.86
CA GLY A 146 -3.62 -13.74 2.43
C GLY A 146 -3.45 -14.33 1.02
N LYS A 147 -4.40 -14.06 0.13
CA LYS A 147 -4.31 -14.44 -1.29
C LYS A 147 -3.38 -13.54 -2.12
N GLN A 148 -2.96 -12.40 -1.60
CA GLN A 148 -2.03 -11.50 -2.28
C GLN A 148 -0.61 -12.05 -2.19
N LYS A 149 -0.20 -12.75 -3.23
CA LYS A 149 1.15 -13.29 -3.37
C LYS A 149 2.16 -12.13 -3.47
N GLY A 150 3.26 -12.25 -2.72
CA GLY A 150 4.40 -11.35 -2.88
C GLY A 150 5.14 -11.63 -4.20
N MET A 151 6.01 -10.71 -4.61
CA MET A 151 6.89 -10.92 -5.76
C MET A 151 8.09 -11.78 -5.33
N THR A 152 8.42 -12.79 -6.13
CA THR A 152 9.66 -13.54 -5.97
C THR A 152 10.87 -12.66 -6.28
N GLN A 153 12.03 -13.01 -5.79
CA GLN A 153 13.29 -12.29 -6.10
C GLN A 153 13.53 -12.19 -7.62
N LYS A 154 13.23 -13.26 -8.37
CA LYS A 154 13.35 -13.27 -9.83
C LYS A 154 12.42 -12.25 -10.49
N GLU A 155 11.18 -12.15 -10.04
CA GLU A 155 10.22 -11.16 -10.52
C GLU A 155 10.66 -9.73 -10.18
N GLN A 156 11.18 -9.52 -8.98
CA GLN A 156 11.72 -8.22 -8.56
C GLN A 156 12.90 -7.80 -9.45
N LEU A 157 13.86 -8.68 -9.70
CA LEU A 157 15.00 -8.39 -10.59
C LEU A 157 14.56 -8.10 -12.03
N ALA A 158 13.61 -8.89 -12.56
CA ALA A 158 13.05 -8.65 -13.88
C ALA A 158 12.35 -7.27 -13.97
N ARG A 159 11.60 -6.90 -12.93
CA ARG A 159 10.93 -5.60 -12.85
C ARG A 159 11.91 -4.44 -12.82
N LEU A 160 12.98 -4.55 -12.04
CA LEU A 160 14.04 -3.54 -12.01
C LEU A 160 14.75 -3.42 -13.35
N LYS A 161 14.96 -4.53 -14.09
CA LYS A 161 15.51 -4.50 -15.44
C LYS A 161 14.58 -3.75 -16.41
N GLN A 162 13.27 -4.03 -16.39
CA GLN A 162 12.26 -3.34 -17.18
C GLN A 162 12.22 -1.83 -16.88
N PHE A 163 12.37 -1.46 -15.62
CA PHE A 163 12.40 -0.05 -15.22
C PHE A 163 13.69 0.63 -15.69
N ARG A 164 14.84 -0.03 -15.62
CA ARG A 164 16.12 0.50 -16.13
C ARG A 164 16.10 0.68 -17.65
N SER A 165 15.51 -0.26 -18.40
CA SER A 165 15.42 -0.17 -19.87
C SER A 165 14.39 0.84 -20.37
N GLY A 166 13.42 1.26 -19.53
CA GLY A 166 12.28 2.11 -19.90
C GLY A 166 11.10 1.38 -20.50
N GLU A 167 11.11 0.06 -20.50
CA GLU A 167 9.92 -0.74 -20.75
C GLU A 167 8.82 -0.42 -19.74
N VAL A 168 9.20 -0.14 -18.49
CA VAL A 168 8.39 0.44 -17.41
C VAL A 168 8.99 1.80 -17.06
N ASN A 169 8.18 2.87 -17.10
CA ASN A 169 8.64 4.22 -16.74
C ASN A 169 8.11 4.70 -15.38
N VAL A 170 7.08 4.07 -14.84
CA VAL A 170 6.56 4.37 -13.50
C VAL A 170 6.57 3.10 -12.67
N LEU A 171 7.28 3.11 -11.54
CA LEU A 171 7.34 1.99 -10.61
C LEU A 171 6.67 2.38 -9.30
N VAL A 172 5.59 1.69 -8.94
CA VAL A 172 4.89 1.89 -7.66
C VAL A 172 5.35 0.84 -6.67
N ALA A 173 6.06 1.24 -5.64
CA ALA A 173 6.75 0.35 -4.72
C ALA A 173 6.24 0.46 -3.27
N THR A 174 6.14 -0.69 -2.58
CA THR A 174 6.17 -0.69 -1.11
C THR A 174 7.60 -0.55 -0.61
N SER A 175 7.80 -0.41 0.69
CA SER A 175 9.12 -0.33 1.35
C SER A 175 9.92 -1.63 1.23
N VAL A 176 10.36 -1.97 0.03
CA VAL A 176 11.16 -3.18 -0.27
C VAL A 176 12.67 -2.94 -0.07
N GLY A 177 13.05 -1.81 0.51
CA GLY A 177 14.45 -1.38 0.57
C GLY A 177 15.33 -1.99 1.65
N GLU A 178 14.86 -2.94 2.45
CA GLU A 178 15.66 -3.49 3.56
C GLU A 178 16.56 -4.65 3.13
N GLU A 179 16.32 -5.29 1.99
CA GLU A 179 17.00 -6.52 1.57
C GLU A 179 18.06 -6.31 0.45
N GLY A 180 18.72 -5.16 0.40
CA GLY A 180 19.90 -4.99 -0.50
C GLY A 180 19.58 -4.86 -1.99
N LEU A 181 18.32 -4.68 -2.38
CA LEU A 181 17.99 -4.38 -3.76
C LEU A 181 18.41 -2.95 -4.11
N ASP A 182 19.26 -2.84 -5.12
CA ASP A 182 19.71 -1.54 -5.64
C ASP A 182 18.54 -0.82 -6.33
N VAL A 183 17.97 0.17 -5.62
CA VAL A 183 16.86 0.99 -6.14
C VAL A 183 17.36 1.74 -7.37
N PRO A 184 16.74 1.61 -8.55
CA PRO A 184 17.19 2.25 -9.78
C PRO A 184 17.16 3.79 -9.68
N SER A 185 17.96 4.47 -10.49
CA SER A 185 17.87 5.93 -10.64
C SER A 185 16.52 6.31 -11.21
N ALA A 186 15.94 7.36 -10.66
CA ALA A 186 14.68 7.93 -11.11
C ALA A 186 14.85 9.47 -11.15
N GLU A 187 14.29 10.10 -12.16
CA GLU A 187 14.29 11.56 -12.28
C GLU A 187 13.24 12.22 -11.39
N LEU A 188 12.21 11.45 -11.00
CA LEU A 188 11.21 11.87 -10.03
C LEU A 188 10.96 10.75 -9.03
N VAL A 189 11.01 11.10 -7.74
CA VAL A 189 10.61 10.19 -6.65
C VAL A 189 9.48 10.84 -5.87
N LEU A 190 8.36 10.14 -5.79
CA LEU A 190 7.18 10.56 -5.03
C LEU A 190 7.03 9.70 -3.78
N MET A 191 6.86 10.35 -2.64
CA MET A 191 6.49 9.71 -1.38
C MET A 191 5.01 9.91 -1.15
N TYR A 192 4.20 8.86 -1.42
CA TYR A 192 2.75 8.93 -1.19
C TYR A 192 2.42 9.17 0.29
N GLU A 193 3.22 8.59 1.17
CA GLU A 193 3.39 8.92 2.58
C GLU A 193 4.87 8.82 2.98
N PRO A 194 5.27 9.39 4.14
CA PRO A 194 6.64 9.25 4.62
C PRO A 194 7.00 7.78 4.88
N VAL A 195 7.82 7.19 4.03
CA VAL A 195 8.31 5.80 4.16
C VAL A 195 9.77 5.83 4.63
N PRO A 196 10.06 5.60 5.91
CA PRO A 196 11.42 5.78 6.47
C PRO A 196 12.49 4.93 5.79
N SER A 197 12.16 3.70 5.36
CA SER A 197 13.09 2.82 4.64
C SER A 197 13.42 3.35 3.24
N ALA A 198 12.42 3.88 2.51
CA ALA A 198 12.61 4.50 1.21
C ALA A 198 13.45 5.78 1.31
N ILE A 199 13.19 6.60 2.32
CA ILE A 199 14.00 7.81 2.60
C ILE A 199 15.46 7.43 2.84
N ARG A 200 15.73 6.42 3.67
CA ARG A 200 17.10 5.93 3.92
C ARG A 200 17.77 5.37 2.66
N ALA A 201 17.02 4.66 1.81
CA ALA A 201 17.57 4.13 0.55
C ALA A 201 17.98 5.24 -0.41
N ILE A 202 17.14 6.29 -0.54
CA ILE A 202 17.44 7.46 -1.37
C ILE A 202 18.63 8.24 -0.81
N GLN A 203 18.71 8.47 0.49
CA GLN A 203 19.82 9.17 1.14
C GLN A 203 21.16 8.43 0.97
N ARG A 204 21.16 7.09 1.09
CA ARG A 204 22.36 6.28 0.83
C ARG A 204 22.84 6.43 -0.61
N ARG A 205 21.92 6.48 -1.55
CA ARG A 205 22.24 6.63 -2.98
C ARG A 205 22.70 8.04 -3.34
N GLY A 206 22.12 9.09 -2.78
CA GLY A 206 22.54 10.48 -2.98
C GLY A 206 24.00 10.74 -2.56
N ARG A 207 24.58 9.86 -1.73
CA ARG A 207 26.03 9.89 -1.41
C ARG A 207 26.90 9.21 -2.48
N THR A 208 26.32 8.35 -3.34
CA THR A 208 27.03 7.53 -4.33
C THR A 208 26.83 7.99 -5.77
N ALA A 209 25.75 8.71 -6.09
CA ALA A 209 25.39 9.11 -7.45
C ALA A 209 25.49 10.63 -7.65
N ARG A 210 26.68 11.10 -7.95
CA ARG A 210 26.93 12.53 -8.30
C ARG A 210 26.57 12.91 -9.76
N GLN A 211 25.77 12.10 -10.49
CA GLN A 211 25.59 12.29 -11.93
C GLN A 211 24.16 12.55 -12.44
N SER A 212 23.13 12.68 -11.59
CA SER A 212 21.82 13.14 -12.07
C SER A 212 21.08 13.93 -11.00
N SER A 213 20.59 15.11 -11.36
CA SER A 213 19.68 15.91 -10.54
C SER A 213 18.29 15.25 -10.54
N GLY A 214 17.83 14.73 -9.40
CA GLY A 214 16.49 14.19 -9.21
C GLY A 214 15.68 15.05 -8.24
N THR A 215 14.37 15.11 -8.41
CA THR A 215 13.46 15.82 -7.51
C THR A 215 12.75 14.81 -6.58
N VAL A 216 12.78 15.07 -5.28
CA VAL A 216 11.97 14.34 -4.27
C VAL A 216 10.83 15.26 -3.84
N LYS A 217 9.59 14.78 -3.91
CA LYS A 217 8.39 15.48 -3.45
C LYS A 217 7.55 14.58 -2.57
#